data_03bffa226459a537a4da8077e34dc3a1
#
_entry.id   03bffa226459a537a4da8077e34dc3a1
#
_cell.length_a   1.000
_cell.length_b   1.000
_cell.length_c   1.000
_cell.angle_alpha   90.00
_cell.angle_beta   90.00
_cell.angle_gamma   90.00
#
_symmetry.space_group_name_H-M   'P 1'
#
loop_
_entity.id
_entity.type
_entity.pdbx_description
1 polymer ?
#
loop_
_entity_poly.entity_id
_entity_poly.type
_entity_poly.pdbx_seq_one_letter_code
_entity_poly.pdbx_strand_id
1 'polypeptide(L)'
;GPCPEGSGVADRATCATFTVPKDYDDPSSGTIELTMSKIPASGQKKGVVAGNPGGPGGDALGMFSDPSDKGEGSQAVHLPESVGKNYDLIAVEPRGLTWGTPLNCEPEIATPYMTAGMLYGACESHNPGYTKTVNTENTARDLEEARKLLGEKQLNLYGLSYGGPLMSTYATLFPEHTNKAIFDSSASPNDLVFRLAEKRQAIRHEAIHEFFSWV
;
A
#
# COMPACT_ATOMS: atom_id res chain seq x y z
N GLY A 1 -12.63 -8.35 -13.27
CA GLY A 1 -13.27 -7.43 -14.21
C GLY A 1 -12.34 -6.30 -14.62
N PRO A 2 -12.85 -5.26 -15.33
CA PRO A 2 -12.07 -4.06 -15.61
C PRO A 2 -11.67 -3.35 -14.32
N CYS A 3 -10.54 -2.65 -14.35
CA CYS A 3 -10.12 -1.83 -13.23
C CYS A 3 -10.84 -0.48 -13.22
N PRO A 4 -10.93 0.20 -12.06
CA PRO A 4 -11.53 1.52 -11.98
C PRO A 4 -10.80 2.53 -12.89
N GLU A 5 -11.57 3.42 -13.50
CA GLU A 5 -11.00 4.52 -14.30
C GLU A 5 -10.14 5.42 -13.41
N GLY A 6 -8.98 5.83 -13.91
CA GLY A 6 -8.03 6.65 -13.16
C GLY A 6 -7.13 5.90 -12.17
N SER A 7 -7.27 4.58 -12.04
CA SER A 7 -6.45 3.78 -11.11
C SER A 7 -5.00 3.56 -11.57
N GLY A 8 -4.63 4.01 -12.76
CA GLY A 8 -3.25 3.95 -13.27
C GLY A 8 -2.70 2.54 -13.50
N VAL A 9 -3.57 1.53 -13.59
CA VAL A 9 -3.16 0.15 -13.81
C VAL A 9 -2.71 -0.09 -15.26
N ALA A 10 -1.86 -1.10 -15.45
CA ALA A 10 -1.45 -1.54 -16.79
C ALA A 10 -2.64 -2.13 -17.57
N ASP A 11 -2.61 -2.03 -18.92
CA ASP A 11 -3.70 -2.47 -19.82
C ASP A 11 -4.11 -3.92 -19.62
N ARG A 12 -3.16 -4.80 -19.31
CA ARG A 12 -3.41 -6.23 -19.04
C ARG A 12 -3.94 -6.51 -17.63
N ALA A 13 -3.97 -5.51 -16.78
CA ALA A 13 -4.44 -5.71 -15.41
C ALA A 13 -5.96 -5.97 -15.39
N THR A 14 -6.36 -6.77 -14.45
CA THR A 14 -7.76 -6.95 -14.06
C THR A 14 -7.92 -6.60 -12.60
N CYS A 15 -9.13 -6.14 -12.23
CA CYS A 15 -9.43 -5.81 -10.85
C CYS A 15 -10.59 -6.65 -10.31
N ALA A 16 -10.58 -6.83 -9.00
CA ALA A 16 -11.67 -7.43 -8.26
C ALA A 16 -11.85 -6.69 -6.93
N THR A 17 -13.11 -6.50 -6.54
CA THR A 17 -13.46 -6.04 -5.20
C THR A 17 -13.69 -7.23 -4.28
N PHE A 18 -13.39 -7.07 -3.02
CA PHE A 18 -13.61 -8.06 -1.99
C PHE A 18 -13.87 -7.41 -0.65
N THR A 19 -14.54 -8.15 0.22
CA THR A 19 -14.99 -7.66 1.52
C THR A 19 -14.06 -8.16 2.62
N VAL A 20 -13.70 -7.28 3.55
CA VAL A 20 -12.92 -7.60 4.75
C VAL A 20 -13.58 -7.04 6.01
N PRO A 21 -13.27 -7.53 7.22
CA PRO A 21 -13.73 -6.92 8.45
C PRO A 21 -13.33 -5.44 8.53
N LYS A 22 -14.26 -4.58 8.94
CA LYS A 22 -13.94 -3.18 9.24
C LYS A 22 -12.92 -3.10 10.39
N ASP A 23 -13.13 -3.90 11.42
CA ASP A 23 -12.21 -4.05 12.56
C ASP A 23 -11.96 -5.54 12.79
N TYR A 24 -10.71 -5.98 12.70
CA TYR A 24 -10.33 -7.38 12.91
C TYR A 24 -10.45 -7.81 14.38
N ASP A 25 -10.43 -6.85 15.31
CA ASP A 25 -10.60 -7.09 16.73
C ASP A 25 -12.08 -7.08 17.15
N ASP A 26 -12.97 -6.54 16.31
CA ASP A 26 -14.42 -6.54 16.48
C ASP A 26 -15.14 -6.94 15.19
N PRO A 27 -15.30 -8.22 14.89
CA PRO A 27 -16.00 -8.69 13.69
C PRO A 27 -17.46 -8.23 13.60
N SER A 28 -18.08 -7.83 14.73
CA SER A 28 -19.45 -7.31 14.73
C SER A 28 -19.56 -5.88 14.22
N SER A 29 -18.44 -5.16 14.07
CA SER A 29 -18.40 -3.78 13.59
C SER A 29 -18.76 -3.60 12.11
N GLY A 30 -18.98 -4.70 11.38
CA GLY A 30 -19.31 -4.73 9.96
C GLY A 30 -18.07 -4.94 9.07
N THR A 31 -18.26 -4.66 7.78
CA THR A 31 -17.25 -4.92 6.75
C THR A 31 -16.98 -3.67 5.92
N ILE A 32 -15.85 -3.67 5.25
CA ILE A 32 -15.48 -2.69 4.23
C ILE A 32 -15.14 -3.43 2.92
N GLU A 33 -15.17 -2.69 1.80
CA GLU A 33 -14.82 -3.21 0.49
C GLU A 33 -13.46 -2.67 0.05
N LEU A 34 -12.60 -3.55 -0.43
CA LEU A 34 -11.29 -3.23 -0.98
C LEU A 34 -11.20 -3.68 -2.43
N THR A 35 -10.34 -3.03 -3.19
CA THR A 35 -10.03 -3.42 -4.56
C THR A 35 -8.61 -3.98 -4.65
N MET A 36 -8.44 -5.00 -5.46
CA MET A 36 -7.14 -5.58 -5.80
C MET A 36 -6.97 -5.54 -7.32
N SER A 37 -5.82 -5.10 -7.79
CA SER A 37 -5.38 -5.25 -9.17
C SER A 37 -4.51 -6.50 -9.34
N LYS A 38 -4.54 -7.10 -10.54
CA LYS A 38 -3.70 -8.23 -10.90
C LYS A 38 -3.25 -8.14 -12.35
N ILE A 39 -1.93 -8.21 -12.58
CA ILE A 39 -1.32 -8.45 -13.87
C ILE A 39 -0.95 -9.94 -13.91
N PRO A 40 -1.57 -10.77 -14.76
CA PRO A 40 -1.29 -12.20 -14.79
C PRO A 40 0.11 -12.49 -15.36
N ALA A 41 0.75 -13.54 -14.88
CA ALA A 41 1.99 -14.06 -15.45
C ALA A 41 1.80 -14.35 -16.95
N SER A 42 2.79 -13.97 -17.76
CA SER A 42 2.73 -14.21 -19.22
C SER A 42 3.20 -15.60 -19.62
N GLY A 43 3.74 -16.38 -18.70
CA GLY A 43 4.21 -17.75 -18.91
C GLY A 43 3.70 -18.71 -17.84
N GLN A 44 4.53 -19.65 -17.41
CA GLN A 44 4.13 -20.61 -16.38
C GLN A 44 4.18 -19.96 -15.00
N LYS A 45 3.03 -19.74 -14.41
CA LYS A 45 2.90 -19.17 -13.06
C LYS A 45 3.59 -20.03 -12.00
N LYS A 46 4.44 -19.42 -11.19
CA LYS A 46 5.15 -20.03 -10.04
C LYS A 46 4.70 -19.46 -8.69
N GLY A 47 3.86 -18.43 -8.70
CA GLY A 47 3.35 -17.78 -7.51
C GLY A 47 2.91 -16.35 -7.78
N VAL A 48 2.82 -15.57 -6.71
CA VAL A 48 2.34 -14.18 -6.73
C VAL A 48 3.38 -13.27 -6.09
N VAL A 49 3.57 -12.08 -6.65
CA VAL A 49 4.26 -10.95 -6.01
C VAL A 49 3.21 -9.92 -5.62
N ALA A 50 3.07 -9.67 -4.34
CA ALA A 50 2.21 -8.64 -3.79
C ALA A 50 3.02 -7.38 -3.49
N GLY A 51 2.58 -6.23 -4.00
CA GLY A 51 3.28 -4.97 -3.88
C GLY A 51 2.51 -3.89 -3.13
N ASN A 52 3.26 -2.96 -2.51
CA ASN A 52 2.74 -1.72 -1.96
C ASN A 52 3.73 -0.57 -2.17
N PRO A 53 3.28 0.56 -2.77
CA PRO A 53 4.15 1.70 -3.12
C PRO A 53 4.54 2.56 -1.92
N GLY A 54 3.87 2.41 -0.80
CA GLY A 54 4.14 3.19 0.41
C GLY A 54 3.39 4.51 0.50
N GLY A 55 4.09 5.53 0.88
CA GLY A 55 3.58 6.82 1.30
C GLY A 55 3.87 7.04 2.79
N PRO A 56 3.02 6.63 3.75
CA PRO A 56 1.68 6.03 3.62
C PRO A 56 0.71 6.92 2.85
N GLY A 57 -0.33 6.32 2.26
CA GLY A 57 -1.38 7.05 1.55
C GLY A 57 -1.23 7.04 0.02
N GLY A 58 -0.28 6.29 -0.54
CA GLY A 58 -0.19 6.08 -1.98
C GLY A 58 -1.19 5.03 -2.47
N ASP A 59 -1.96 5.38 -3.52
CA ASP A 59 -2.82 4.43 -4.22
C ASP A 59 -2.00 3.26 -4.77
N ALA A 60 -2.45 2.04 -4.52
CA ALA A 60 -1.63 0.87 -4.80
C ALA A 60 -1.95 0.18 -6.12
N LEU A 61 -3.16 0.31 -6.66
CA LEU A 61 -3.62 -0.49 -7.81
C LEU A 61 -2.70 -0.40 -9.02
N GLY A 62 -2.17 0.79 -9.31
CA GLY A 62 -1.26 1.04 -10.42
C GLY A 62 0.23 0.85 -10.07
N MET A 63 0.56 0.19 -8.97
CA MET A 63 1.95 0.08 -8.50
C MET A 63 2.87 -0.60 -9.50
N PHE A 64 2.40 -1.62 -10.20
CA PHE A 64 3.22 -2.34 -11.17
C PHE A 64 2.90 -1.91 -12.60
N SER A 65 3.94 -1.61 -13.39
CA SER A 65 3.82 -1.57 -14.84
C SER A 65 3.76 -2.99 -15.41
N ASP A 66 3.19 -3.15 -16.59
CA ASP A 66 3.29 -4.42 -17.31
C ASP A 66 4.77 -4.69 -17.65
N PRO A 67 5.37 -5.80 -17.19
CA PRO A 67 6.77 -6.11 -17.50
C PRO A 67 7.07 -6.29 -18.99
N SER A 68 6.05 -6.46 -19.81
CA SER A 68 6.15 -6.51 -21.28
C SER A 68 6.08 -5.12 -21.92
N ASP A 69 5.63 -4.11 -21.18
CA ASP A 69 5.54 -2.74 -21.65
C ASP A 69 6.92 -2.06 -21.55
N LYS A 70 7.39 -1.52 -22.65
CA LYS A 70 8.65 -0.77 -22.73
C LYS A 70 8.44 0.73 -22.68
N GLY A 71 7.23 1.18 -22.30
CA GLY A 71 6.84 2.58 -22.22
C GLY A 71 7.68 3.36 -21.20
N GLU A 72 8.31 4.42 -21.65
CA GLU A 72 8.99 5.39 -20.79
C GLU A 72 7.94 6.27 -20.09
N GLY A 73 8.08 6.50 -18.80
CA GLY A 73 7.35 7.57 -18.09
C GLY A 73 6.31 7.15 -17.09
N SER A 74 6.08 5.87 -16.83
CA SER A 74 5.24 5.42 -15.73
C SER A 74 5.98 5.57 -14.39
N GLN A 75 5.30 6.12 -13.36
CA GLN A 75 5.80 6.08 -11.97
C GLN A 75 5.67 4.67 -11.34
N ALA A 76 5.10 3.73 -12.07
CA ALA A 76 4.93 2.36 -11.63
C ALA A 76 6.28 1.63 -11.56
N VAL A 77 6.36 0.67 -10.65
CA VAL A 77 7.53 -0.19 -10.49
C VAL A 77 7.63 -1.13 -11.69
N HIS A 78 8.76 -1.05 -12.39
CA HIS A 78 9.07 -1.92 -13.51
C HIS A 78 9.93 -3.10 -13.04
N LEU A 79 9.32 -4.28 -12.92
CA LEU A 79 10.04 -5.49 -12.56
C LEU A 79 10.65 -6.17 -13.80
N PRO A 80 11.75 -6.95 -13.64
CA PRO A 80 12.34 -7.69 -14.75
C PRO A 80 11.32 -8.59 -15.47
N GLU A 81 11.44 -8.71 -16.79
CA GLU A 81 10.57 -9.58 -17.62
C GLU A 81 10.46 -11.02 -17.09
N SER A 82 11.57 -11.54 -16.53
CA SER A 82 11.59 -12.87 -15.92
C SER A 82 10.64 -13.02 -14.73
N VAL A 83 10.36 -11.94 -14.01
CA VAL A 83 9.38 -11.92 -12.92
C VAL A 83 7.97 -11.94 -13.52
N GLY A 84 7.66 -11.07 -14.48
CA GLY A 84 6.35 -11.04 -15.14
C GLY A 84 6.01 -12.32 -15.92
N LYS A 85 7.02 -13.09 -16.36
CA LYS A 85 6.78 -14.42 -16.96
C LYS A 85 6.34 -15.48 -15.95
N ASN A 86 6.80 -15.38 -14.70
CA ASN A 86 6.66 -16.46 -13.72
C ASN A 86 5.75 -16.13 -12.54
N TYR A 87 5.35 -14.89 -12.37
CA TYR A 87 4.56 -14.47 -11.21
C TYR A 87 3.39 -13.56 -11.64
N ASP A 88 2.22 -13.81 -11.06
CA ASP A 88 1.18 -12.77 -11.06
C ASP A 88 1.66 -11.61 -10.20
N LEU A 89 1.44 -10.38 -10.65
CA LEU A 89 1.73 -9.17 -9.88
C LEU A 89 0.40 -8.65 -9.35
N ILE A 90 0.29 -8.47 -8.05
CA ILE A 90 -0.92 -7.95 -7.40
C ILE A 90 -0.61 -6.72 -6.55
N ALA A 91 -1.58 -5.84 -6.46
CA ALA A 91 -1.59 -4.79 -5.46
C ALA A 91 -3.00 -4.66 -4.88
N VAL A 92 -3.07 -4.58 -3.55
CA VAL A 92 -4.31 -4.35 -2.80
C VAL A 92 -4.34 -2.89 -2.39
N GLU A 93 -5.43 -2.22 -2.72
CA GLU A 93 -5.63 -0.85 -2.28
C GLU A 93 -5.74 -0.82 -0.76
N PRO A 94 -4.92 -0.01 -0.06
CA PRO A 94 -5.02 0.12 1.38
C PRO A 94 -6.38 0.66 1.81
N ARG A 95 -6.90 0.13 2.93
CA ARG A 95 -8.09 0.68 3.57
C ARG A 95 -7.94 2.18 3.84
N GLY A 96 -9.01 2.93 3.68
CA GLY A 96 -9.03 4.38 3.86
C GLY A 96 -8.62 5.20 2.64
N LEU A 97 -8.16 4.56 1.56
CA LEU A 97 -7.79 5.21 0.30
C LEU A 97 -8.86 5.06 -0.79
N THR A 98 -8.64 5.68 -1.94
CA THR A 98 -9.61 5.89 -3.02
C THR A 98 -10.38 4.64 -3.42
N TRP A 99 -9.71 3.51 -3.58
CA TRP A 99 -10.30 2.24 -4.03
C TRP A 99 -10.46 1.21 -2.90
N GLY A 100 -10.26 1.64 -1.65
CA GLY A 100 -10.25 0.82 -0.45
C GLY A 100 -11.16 1.34 0.66
N THR A 101 -12.42 1.70 0.36
CA THR A 101 -13.35 2.37 1.28
C THR A 101 -12.73 3.65 1.84
N PRO A 102 -12.74 4.76 1.07
CA PRO A 102 -12.01 5.98 1.41
C PRO A 102 -12.53 6.62 2.69
N LEU A 103 -11.61 7.18 3.48
CA LEU A 103 -11.97 8.07 4.59
C LEU A 103 -12.41 9.43 4.04
N ASN A 104 -13.57 9.91 4.48
CA ASN A 104 -13.92 11.30 4.36
C ASN A 104 -13.36 12.05 5.59
N CYS A 105 -12.48 13.01 5.36
CA CYS A 105 -11.84 13.81 6.42
C CYS A 105 -12.06 15.31 6.17
N GLU A 106 -13.05 15.68 5.38
CA GLU A 106 -13.35 17.09 5.12
C GLU A 106 -13.81 17.76 6.42
N PRO A 107 -13.09 18.77 6.92
CA PRO A 107 -13.51 19.49 8.11
C PRO A 107 -14.70 20.42 7.78
N GLU A 108 -15.66 20.55 8.69
CA GLU A 108 -16.77 21.50 8.53
C GLU A 108 -16.28 22.95 8.36
N ILE A 109 -15.14 23.27 8.99
CA ILE A 109 -14.48 24.57 8.86
C ILE A 109 -13.00 24.35 8.55
N ALA A 110 -12.60 24.61 7.32
CA ALA A 110 -11.21 24.61 6.92
C ALA A 110 -10.50 25.86 7.47
N THR A 111 -9.46 25.68 8.27
CA THR A 111 -8.63 26.77 8.77
C THR A 111 -7.16 26.53 8.45
N PRO A 112 -6.34 27.56 8.22
CA PRO A 112 -4.90 27.40 8.01
C PRO A 112 -4.16 26.89 9.27
N TYR A 113 -4.83 26.79 10.40
CA TYR A 113 -4.28 26.34 11.68
C TYR A 113 -4.78 24.95 12.10
N MET A 114 -5.20 24.10 11.14
CA MET A 114 -5.65 22.76 11.46
C MET A 114 -4.56 21.92 12.10
N THR A 115 -4.85 21.39 13.28
CA THR A 115 -3.97 20.42 13.95
C THR A 115 -4.30 18.98 13.48
N ALA A 116 -3.36 18.07 13.70
CA ALA A 116 -3.59 16.65 13.43
C ALA A 116 -4.80 16.09 14.21
N GLY A 117 -5.04 16.57 15.44
CA GLY A 117 -6.21 16.18 16.23
C GLY A 117 -7.53 16.68 15.63
N MET A 118 -7.56 17.89 15.07
CA MET A 118 -8.75 18.43 14.39
C MET A 118 -9.05 17.61 13.11
N LEU A 119 -8.01 17.27 12.36
CA LEU A 119 -8.17 16.42 11.17
C LEU A 119 -8.68 15.03 11.54
N TYR A 120 -8.10 14.41 12.59
CA TYR A 120 -8.58 13.13 13.09
C TYR A 120 -10.05 13.19 13.53
N GLY A 121 -10.43 14.27 14.23
CA GLY A 121 -11.82 14.50 14.64
C GLY A 121 -12.77 14.63 13.45
N ALA A 122 -12.36 15.30 12.37
CA ALA A 122 -13.13 15.37 11.12
C ALA A 122 -13.29 13.99 10.48
N CYS A 123 -12.20 13.23 10.36
CA CYS A 123 -12.26 11.86 9.86
C CYS A 123 -13.23 11.00 10.69
N GLU A 124 -13.12 11.03 12.01
CA GLU A 124 -13.95 10.21 12.90
C GLU A 124 -15.43 10.62 12.87
N SER A 125 -15.75 11.92 12.74
CA SER A 125 -17.13 12.39 12.66
C SER A 125 -17.85 11.90 11.40
N HIS A 126 -17.13 11.81 10.27
CA HIS A 126 -17.69 11.29 9.02
C HIS A 126 -17.64 9.76 8.91
N ASN A 127 -16.72 9.11 9.63
CA ASN A 127 -16.49 7.67 9.56
C ASN A 127 -16.42 7.03 10.95
N PRO A 128 -17.52 7.04 11.73
CA PRO A 128 -17.49 6.61 13.13
C PRO A 128 -16.96 5.18 13.31
N GLY A 129 -15.91 5.04 14.13
CA GLY A 129 -15.30 3.75 14.45
C GLY A 129 -14.47 3.13 13.32
N TYR A 130 -14.38 3.79 12.14
CA TYR A 130 -13.55 3.29 11.04
C TYR A 130 -12.15 3.92 11.05
N THR A 131 -12.02 5.21 11.37
CA THR A 131 -10.75 5.93 11.34
C THR A 131 -9.64 5.23 12.13
N LYS A 132 -9.95 4.73 13.33
CA LYS A 132 -9.00 3.99 14.19
C LYS A 132 -8.51 2.68 13.57
N THR A 133 -9.27 2.09 12.66
CA THR A 133 -8.96 0.80 12.02
C THR A 133 -8.06 0.97 10.80
N VAL A 134 -7.85 2.21 10.33
CA VAL A 134 -6.93 2.52 9.24
C VAL A 134 -5.51 2.58 9.80
N ASN A 135 -4.87 1.43 9.87
CA ASN A 135 -3.54 1.25 10.43
C ASN A 135 -2.78 0.15 9.69
N THR A 136 -1.47 0.07 9.92
CA THR A 136 -0.57 -0.87 9.22
C THR A 136 -0.94 -2.33 9.46
N GLU A 137 -1.32 -2.68 10.69
CA GLU A 137 -1.66 -4.06 11.05
C GLU A 137 -2.90 -4.54 10.31
N ASN A 138 -3.98 -3.77 10.32
CA ASN A 138 -5.20 -4.11 9.61
C ASN A 138 -4.99 -4.15 8.10
N THR A 139 -4.18 -3.26 7.54
CA THR A 139 -3.82 -3.30 6.10
C THR A 139 -3.03 -4.57 5.76
N ALA A 140 -2.15 -5.02 6.64
CA ALA A 140 -1.47 -6.31 6.46
C ALA A 140 -2.42 -7.51 6.54
N ARG A 141 -3.43 -7.46 7.43
CA ARG A 141 -4.49 -8.48 7.51
C ARG A 141 -5.38 -8.48 6.26
N ASP A 142 -5.63 -7.32 5.66
CA ASP A 142 -6.33 -7.21 4.37
C ASP A 142 -5.60 -7.94 3.24
N LEU A 143 -4.27 -7.81 3.22
CA LEU A 143 -3.44 -8.54 2.25
C LEU A 143 -3.52 -10.07 2.47
N GLU A 144 -3.67 -10.52 3.71
CA GLU A 144 -3.87 -11.93 4.03
C GLU A 144 -5.22 -12.43 3.48
N GLU A 145 -6.28 -11.64 3.57
CA GLU A 145 -7.57 -11.99 2.97
C GLU A 145 -7.46 -12.07 1.43
N ALA A 146 -6.74 -11.14 0.81
CA ALA A 146 -6.46 -11.21 -0.64
C ALA A 146 -5.69 -12.51 -1.01
N ARG A 147 -4.67 -12.91 -0.23
CA ARG A 147 -3.96 -14.17 -0.45
C ARG A 147 -4.91 -15.37 -0.40
N LYS A 148 -5.80 -15.43 0.58
CA LYS A 148 -6.79 -16.51 0.72
C LYS A 148 -7.74 -16.57 -0.47
N LEU A 149 -8.24 -15.41 -0.92
CA LEU A 149 -9.11 -15.30 -2.11
C LEU A 149 -8.41 -15.77 -3.39
N LEU A 150 -7.12 -15.54 -3.51
CA LEU A 150 -6.31 -16.01 -4.64
C LEU A 150 -5.99 -17.50 -4.56
N GLY A 151 -6.25 -18.17 -3.43
CA GLY A 151 -5.91 -19.56 -3.18
C GLY A 151 -4.40 -19.82 -3.09
N GLU A 152 -3.62 -18.78 -2.80
CA GLU A 152 -2.16 -18.86 -2.76
C GLU A 152 -1.68 -19.39 -1.39
N LYS A 153 -0.72 -20.31 -1.42
CA LYS A 153 -0.12 -20.81 -0.17
C LYS A 153 0.74 -19.74 0.48
N GLN A 154 1.50 -19.01 -0.30
CA GLN A 154 2.43 -17.97 0.16
C GLN A 154 2.47 -16.83 -0.84
N LEU A 155 2.80 -15.62 -0.37
CA LEU A 155 3.10 -14.46 -1.19
C LEU A 155 4.60 -14.17 -1.22
N ASN A 156 5.09 -13.65 -2.36
CA ASN A 156 6.31 -12.88 -2.40
C ASN A 156 5.94 -11.42 -2.21
N LEU A 157 6.69 -10.70 -1.39
CA LEU A 157 6.37 -9.35 -0.97
C LEU A 157 7.33 -8.34 -1.61
N TYR A 158 6.79 -7.24 -2.13
CA TYR A 158 7.56 -6.10 -2.61
C TYR A 158 7.05 -4.82 -1.92
N GLY A 159 7.86 -4.24 -1.05
CA GLY A 159 7.52 -3.02 -0.33
C GLY A 159 8.44 -1.86 -0.70
N LEU A 160 7.88 -0.81 -1.31
CA LEU A 160 8.60 0.42 -1.62
C LEU A 160 8.35 1.46 -0.51
N SER A 161 9.41 2.10 0.00
CA SER A 161 9.29 3.15 1.01
C SER A 161 8.53 2.68 2.26
N TYR A 162 7.40 3.30 2.62
CA TYR A 162 6.51 2.81 3.69
C TYR A 162 5.92 1.42 3.39
N GLY A 163 5.85 1.01 2.15
CA GLY A 163 5.49 -0.38 1.81
C GLY A 163 6.40 -1.42 2.47
N GLY A 164 7.66 -1.06 2.79
CA GLY A 164 8.57 -1.91 3.54
C GLY A 164 8.07 -2.25 4.95
N PRO A 165 7.78 -1.29 5.84
CA PRO A 165 7.11 -1.51 7.12
C PRO A 165 5.81 -2.31 7.01
N LEU A 166 4.95 -2.01 6.03
CA LEU A 166 3.71 -2.76 5.80
C LEU A 166 3.99 -4.23 5.50
N MET A 167 4.88 -4.51 4.55
CA MET A 167 5.22 -5.89 4.18
C MET A 167 6.00 -6.62 5.28
N SER A 168 6.79 -5.91 6.08
CA SER A 168 7.43 -6.46 7.28
C SER A 168 6.40 -6.86 8.33
N THR A 169 5.37 -6.04 8.52
CA THR A 169 4.25 -6.36 9.41
C THR A 169 3.52 -7.61 8.93
N TYR A 170 3.22 -7.70 7.63
CA TYR A 170 2.63 -8.92 7.05
C TYR A 170 3.50 -10.15 7.31
N ALA A 171 4.81 -10.07 7.01
CA ALA A 171 5.73 -11.19 7.22
C ALA A 171 5.85 -11.60 8.70
N THR A 172 5.69 -10.65 9.62
CA THR A 172 5.69 -10.90 11.07
C THR A 172 4.41 -11.58 11.53
N LEU A 173 3.26 -11.12 11.04
CA LEU A 173 1.95 -11.68 11.38
C LEU A 173 1.72 -13.06 10.73
N PHE A 174 2.24 -13.25 9.51
CA PHE A 174 1.99 -14.43 8.67
C PHE A 174 3.29 -15.02 8.11
N PRO A 175 4.24 -15.46 8.97
CA PRO A 175 5.54 -15.94 8.52
C PRO A 175 5.41 -17.20 7.64
N GLU A 176 4.44 -18.07 7.89
CA GLU A 176 4.21 -19.28 7.09
C GLU A 176 3.59 -18.98 5.72
N HIS A 177 2.97 -17.81 5.56
CA HIS A 177 2.37 -17.36 4.31
C HIS A 177 3.29 -16.42 3.52
N THR A 178 4.50 -16.17 4.01
CA THR A 178 5.54 -15.37 3.35
C THR A 178 6.61 -16.28 2.74
N ASN A 179 6.89 -16.10 1.45
CA ASN A 179 7.97 -16.83 0.78
C ASN A 179 9.25 -15.97 0.72
N LYS A 180 9.22 -14.87 -0.03
CA LYS A 180 10.34 -13.94 -0.20
C LYS A 180 9.85 -12.51 0.02
N ALA A 181 10.74 -11.63 0.47
CA ALA A 181 10.44 -10.22 0.62
C ALA A 181 11.57 -9.36 0.07
N ILE A 182 11.19 -8.30 -0.65
CA ILE A 182 12.07 -7.23 -1.12
C ILE A 182 11.55 -5.94 -0.52
N PHE A 183 12.44 -5.23 0.17
CA PHE A 183 12.16 -3.91 0.75
C PHE A 183 13.05 -2.89 0.04
N ASP A 184 12.43 -2.13 -0.84
CA ASP A 184 13.12 -1.13 -1.66
C ASP A 184 12.97 0.25 -1.03
N SER A 185 14.11 0.94 -0.80
CA SER A 185 14.13 2.27 -0.18
C SER A 185 13.28 2.36 1.10
N SER A 186 13.27 1.26 1.86
CA SER A 186 12.35 1.03 2.97
C SER A 186 12.59 1.97 4.13
N ALA A 187 11.50 2.46 4.71
CA ALA A 187 11.54 3.00 6.06
C ALA A 187 11.79 1.89 7.09
N SER A 188 12.36 2.25 8.24
CA SER A 188 12.53 1.30 9.33
C SER A 188 11.16 0.94 9.93
N PRO A 189 10.85 -0.35 10.14
CA PRO A 189 9.59 -0.75 10.79
C PRO A 189 9.53 -0.33 12.27
N ASN A 190 10.67 -0.01 12.88
CA ASN A 190 10.76 0.43 14.27
C ASN A 190 10.61 1.94 14.45
N ASP A 191 10.63 2.70 13.36
CA ASP A 191 10.47 4.14 13.43
C ASP A 191 9.01 4.53 13.25
N LEU A 192 8.44 5.16 14.25
CA LEU A 192 7.15 5.84 14.10
C LEU A 192 7.28 6.95 13.05
N VAL A 193 6.21 7.17 12.27
CA VAL A 193 6.18 8.16 11.18
C VAL A 193 6.70 9.53 11.61
N PHE A 194 6.42 9.95 12.84
CA PHE A 194 6.93 11.21 13.42
C PHE A 194 8.46 11.22 13.54
N ARG A 195 9.07 10.13 14.02
CA ARG A 195 10.53 10.03 14.15
C ARG A 195 11.22 9.98 12.80
N LEU A 196 10.58 9.39 11.79
CA LEU A 196 11.05 9.44 10.41
C LEU A 196 11.08 10.88 9.87
N ALA A 197 10.06 11.68 10.16
CA ALA A 197 10.01 13.09 9.77
C ALA A 197 11.13 13.90 10.43
N GLU A 198 11.36 13.73 11.74
CA GLU A 198 12.44 14.38 12.48
C GLU A 198 13.82 14.00 11.95
N LYS A 199 14.08 12.70 11.75
CA LYS A 199 15.35 12.21 11.19
C LYS A 199 15.60 12.75 9.77
N ARG A 200 14.58 12.76 8.92
CA ARG A 200 14.68 13.32 7.56
C ARG A 200 14.98 14.81 7.57
N GLN A 201 14.40 15.56 8.51
CA GLN A 201 14.65 17.00 8.65
C GLN A 201 16.11 17.26 9.04
N ALA A 202 16.66 16.50 9.98
CA ALA A 202 18.06 16.61 10.38
C ALA A 202 19.02 16.31 9.21
N ILE A 203 18.80 15.20 8.48
CA ILE A 203 19.61 14.82 7.31
C ILE A 203 19.52 15.87 6.20
N ARG A 204 18.34 16.42 5.93
CA ARG A 204 18.16 17.47 4.91
C ARG A 204 18.89 18.74 5.31
N HIS A 205 18.85 19.10 6.58
CA HIS A 205 19.56 20.27 7.10
C HIS A 205 21.08 20.13 6.91
N GLU A 206 21.63 18.99 7.24
CA GLU A 206 23.04 18.66 7.02
C GLU A 206 23.42 18.73 5.52
N ALA A 207 22.65 18.07 4.64
CA ALA A 207 22.87 18.09 3.21
C ALA A 207 22.80 19.50 2.60
N ILE A 208 21.93 20.37 3.11
CA ILE A 208 21.86 21.79 2.70
C ILE A 208 23.13 22.54 3.11
N HIS A 209 23.66 22.31 4.31
CA HIS A 209 24.91 22.91 4.75
C HIS A 209 26.11 22.41 3.92
N GLU A 210 26.17 21.14 3.60
CA GLU A 210 27.19 20.59 2.71
C GLU A 210 27.13 21.25 1.31
N PHE A 211 25.91 21.39 0.76
CA PHE A 211 25.71 22.06 -0.52
C PHE A 211 26.21 23.51 -0.49
N PHE A 212 25.87 24.29 0.52
CA PHE A 212 26.37 25.68 0.66
C PHE A 212 27.87 25.77 0.90
N SER A 213 28.48 24.74 1.42
CA SER A 213 29.95 24.68 1.57
C SER A 213 30.66 24.34 0.26
N TRP A 214 29.95 23.71 -0.68
CA TRP A 214 30.46 23.33 -1.98
C TRP A 214 30.34 24.45 -3.03
N VAL A 215 29.34 25.34 -2.91
CA VAL A 215 29.10 26.51 -3.81
C VAL A 215 29.96 27.70 -3.39
#